data_20ac1f64a9c523952bd86c6e5b190c62
#
_entry.id   20ac1f64a9c523952bd86c6e5b190c62
#
_cell.length_a   1.000
_cell.length_b   1.000
_cell.length_c   1.000
_cell.angle_alpha   90.00
_cell.angle_beta   90.00
_cell.angle_gamma   90.00
#
_symmetry.space_group_name_H-M   'P 1'
#
loop_
_entity.id
_entity.type
_entity.pdbx_description
1 polymer ?
#
loop_
_entity_poly.entity_id
_entity_poly.type
_entity_poly.pdbx_seq_one_letter_code
_entity_poly.pdbx_strand_id
1 'polypeptide(L)'
;GLTGAQGASGAAGGTGGTGLTGSVGATGPTGAQGIQGANGFSQVTWAPILTWSLSTDVPGQHADSLTFASLIVGKTYFVNISVHGESSKISGSFTGELLPSSTPAFFVIDQSVSEANVSSGIESKHIYSFNLHGVITVGATVTSFTFRVSDGAGVTVDYPMTLTGKATFIMVGSIA
;
A
#
# COMPACT_ATOMS: atom_id res chain seq x y z
N GLY A 1 -25.74 -101.68 61.60
CA GLY A 1 -26.34 -100.83 60.59
C GLY A 1 -25.31 -100.22 59.71
N LEU A 2 -25.45 -100.32 58.37
CA LEU A 2 -24.54 -99.70 57.42
C LEU A 2 -24.99 -98.24 57.21
N THR A 3 -24.07 -97.30 57.30
CA THR A 3 -24.33 -95.88 57.02
C THR A 3 -24.54 -95.71 55.48
N GLY A 4 -25.60 -94.99 55.12
CA GLY A 4 -25.89 -94.74 53.72
C GLY A 4 -24.77 -93.89 53.09
N ALA A 5 -24.56 -94.07 51.79
CA ALA A 5 -23.59 -93.30 51.00
C ALA A 5 -23.96 -91.82 50.96
N GLN A 6 -22.91 -90.96 51.06
CA GLN A 6 -23.05 -89.53 50.98
C GLN A 6 -23.55 -89.15 49.58
N GLY A 7 -24.53 -88.17 49.47
CA GLY A 7 -25.04 -87.71 48.25
C GLY A 7 -23.94 -87.00 47.41
N ALA A 8 -24.05 -87.06 46.08
CA ALA A 8 -23.14 -86.42 45.13
C ALA A 8 -23.15 -84.92 45.29
N SER A 9 -21.94 -84.26 45.20
CA SER A 9 -21.80 -82.79 45.21
C SER A 9 -22.53 -82.19 44.00
N GLY A 10 -23.22 -81.05 44.20
CA GLY A 10 -23.88 -80.31 43.15
C GLY A 10 -22.91 -79.89 42.05
N ALA A 11 -23.37 -79.76 40.82
CA ALA A 11 -22.60 -79.29 39.69
C ALA A 11 -22.11 -77.83 39.95
N ALA A 12 -20.89 -77.55 39.52
CA ALA A 12 -20.35 -76.16 39.57
C ALA A 12 -21.20 -75.22 38.70
N GLY A 13 -21.46 -74.04 39.18
CA GLY A 13 -22.19 -72.97 38.42
C GLY A 13 -21.45 -72.61 37.13
N GLY A 14 -22.14 -72.32 36.10
CA GLY A 14 -21.59 -71.89 34.81
C GLY A 14 -20.78 -70.62 34.94
N THR A 15 -19.73 -70.47 34.13
CA THR A 15 -18.91 -69.25 34.06
C THR A 15 -19.79 -68.09 33.56
N GLY A 16 -19.74 -66.92 34.22
CA GLY A 16 -20.44 -65.70 33.81
C GLY A 16 -20.03 -65.28 32.38
N GLY A 17 -20.96 -64.79 31.62
CA GLY A 17 -20.70 -64.29 30.25
C GLY A 17 -19.69 -63.17 30.22
N THR A 18 -18.91 -63.11 29.16
CA THR A 18 -17.96 -62.00 28.95
C THR A 18 -18.72 -60.68 28.87
N GLY A 19 -18.32 -59.64 29.56
CA GLY A 19 -18.87 -58.30 29.50
C GLY A 19 -18.84 -57.73 28.07
N LEU A 20 -19.85 -56.96 27.71
CA LEU A 20 -19.93 -56.30 26.40
C LEU A 20 -18.72 -55.37 26.21
N THR A 21 -18.22 -55.33 24.97
CA THR A 21 -17.18 -54.36 24.56
C THR A 21 -17.72 -52.94 24.78
N GLY A 22 -16.94 -52.05 25.42
CA GLY A 22 -17.30 -50.65 25.60
C GLY A 22 -17.53 -49.95 24.25
N SER A 23 -18.46 -49.00 24.23
CA SER A 23 -18.74 -48.19 23.03
C SER A 23 -17.51 -47.40 22.59
N VAL A 24 -17.34 -47.25 21.27
CA VAL A 24 -16.31 -46.36 20.68
C VAL A 24 -16.52 -44.94 21.19
N GLY A 25 -15.43 -44.28 21.63
CA GLY A 25 -15.47 -42.86 22.04
C GLY A 25 -15.98 -41.96 20.93
N ALA A 26 -16.64 -40.88 21.30
CA ALA A 26 -17.13 -39.90 20.34
C ALA A 26 -15.94 -39.26 19.56
N THR A 27 -16.18 -39.02 18.26
CA THR A 27 -15.22 -38.27 17.46
C THR A 27 -15.02 -36.87 18.03
N GLY A 28 -13.76 -36.44 18.17
CA GLY A 28 -13.43 -35.07 18.64
C GLY A 28 -14.03 -33.99 17.75
N PRO A 29 -14.29 -32.80 18.27
CA PRO A 29 -14.79 -31.68 17.49
C PRO A 29 -13.82 -31.29 16.37
N THR A 30 -14.36 -30.80 15.28
CA THR A 30 -13.54 -30.22 14.18
C THR A 30 -12.73 -29.06 14.73
N GLY A 31 -11.45 -28.96 14.36
CA GLY A 31 -10.59 -27.84 14.74
C GLY A 31 -11.20 -26.50 14.28
N ALA A 32 -10.93 -25.43 15.00
CA ALA A 32 -11.36 -24.10 14.60
C ALA A 32 -10.78 -23.72 13.23
N GLN A 33 -11.57 -23.01 12.43
CA GLN A 33 -11.12 -22.48 11.16
C GLN A 33 -9.96 -21.49 11.41
N GLY A 34 -8.91 -21.58 10.60
CA GLY A 34 -7.82 -20.61 10.64
C GLY A 34 -8.32 -19.18 10.44
N ILE A 35 -7.64 -18.21 11.06
CA ILE A 35 -7.93 -16.79 10.85
C ILE A 35 -7.71 -16.43 9.38
N GLN A 36 -8.58 -15.59 8.84
CA GLN A 36 -8.40 -15.03 7.50
C GLN A 36 -7.08 -14.24 7.45
N GLY A 37 -6.28 -14.45 6.41
CA GLY A 37 -5.07 -13.67 6.18
C GLY A 37 -5.40 -12.17 6.09
N ALA A 38 -4.46 -11.33 6.50
CA ALA A 38 -4.59 -9.88 6.35
C ALA A 38 -4.72 -9.50 4.87
N ASN A 39 -5.61 -8.56 4.56
CA ASN A 39 -5.74 -8.02 3.21
C ASN A 39 -4.43 -7.32 2.81
N GLY A 40 -3.86 -7.67 1.66
CA GLY A 40 -2.62 -7.07 1.17
C GLY A 40 -2.73 -5.55 0.91
N PHE A 41 -3.92 -5.09 0.45
CA PHE A 41 -4.23 -3.68 0.25
C PHE A 41 -5.52 -3.34 0.97
N SER A 42 -5.50 -2.30 1.80
CA SER A 42 -6.65 -1.98 2.66
C SER A 42 -7.36 -0.69 2.25
N GLN A 43 -6.69 0.23 1.59
CA GLN A 43 -7.28 1.52 1.20
C GLN A 43 -6.54 2.15 0.03
N VAL A 44 -7.31 2.79 -0.86
CA VAL A 44 -6.77 3.65 -1.93
C VAL A 44 -7.23 5.07 -1.65
N THR A 45 -6.30 5.99 -1.58
CA THR A 45 -6.56 7.43 -1.42
C THR A 45 -6.17 8.16 -2.71
N TRP A 46 -7.11 8.91 -3.25
CA TRP A 46 -6.91 9.79 -4.39
C TRP A 46 -6.75 11.22 -3.90
N ALA A 47 -5.73 11.90 -4.38
CA ALA A 47 -5.51 13.30 -4.08
C ALA A 47 -5.25 14.07 -5.38
N PRO A 48 -6.12 15.01 -5.76
CA PRO A 48 -5.83 15.93 -6.85
C PRO A 48 -4.71 16.88 -6.42
N ILE A 49 -3.79 17.13 -7.33
CA ILE A 49 -2.80 18.19 -7.17
C ILE A 49 -3.32 19.37 -7.96
N LEU A 50 -3.80 20.40 -7.25
CA LEU A 50 -4.42 21.55 -7.86
C LEU A 50 -3.42 22.30 -8.75
N THR A 51 -3.93 22.98 -9.76
CA THR A 51 -3.13 23.75 -10.72
C THR A 51 -2.29 24.81 -10.02
N TRP A 52 -1.02 24.87 -10.38
CA TRP A 52 -0.09 25.93 -9.98
C TRP A 52 0.81 26.30 -11.16
N SER A 53 1.62 27.32 -11.00
CA SER A 53 2.47 27.80 -12.07
C SER A 53 3.89 28.06 -11.60
N LEU A 54 4.85 27.70 -12.43
CA LEU A 54 6.21 28.19 -12.36
C LEU A 54 6.26 29.45 -13.24
N SER A 55 6.40 30.62 -12.63
CA SER A 55 6.16 31.91 -13.28
C SER A 55 7.38 32.78 -13.48
N THR A 56 8.56 32.32 -13.06
CA THR A 56 9.78 33.09 -13.14
C THR A 56 10.78 32.45 -14.10
N ASP A 57 11.54 33.27 -14.81
CA ASP A 57 12.56 32.89 -15.78
C ASP A 57 13.98 32.90 -15.19
N VAL A 58 14.09 32.82 -13.88
CA VAL A 58 15.39 32.83 -13.18
C VAL A 58 15.87 31.39 -12.99
N PRO A 59 17.05 31.01 -13.50
CA PRO A 59 17.62 29.69 -13.31
C PRO A 59 17.69 29.27 -11.84
N GLY A 60 17.32 28.02 -11.54
CA GLY A 60 17.29 27.48 -10.18
C GLY A 60 16.04 27.83 -9.37
N GLN A 61 15.05 28.48 -9.98
CA GLN A 61 13.76 28.73 -9.34
C GLN A 61 12.95 27.44 -9.25
N HIS A 62 12.04 27.43 -8.29
CA HIS A 62 11.09 26.34 -8.10
C HIS A 62 9.70 26.88 -7.83
N ALA A 63 8.72 26.05 -8.09
CA ALA A 63 7.33 26.29 -7.73
C ALA A 63 6.75 25.06 -7.02
N ASP A 64 6.08 25.33 -5.91
CA ASP A 64 5.48 24.33 -5.07
C ASP A 64 3.96 24.30 -5.28
N SER A 65 3.38 23.10 -5.41
CA SER A 65 1.94 22.93 -5.36
C SER A 65 1.38 23.29 -3.99
N LEU A 66 0.07 23.44 -3.89
CA LEU A 66 -0.59 23.37 -2.60
C LEU A 66 -0.36 21.99 -1.98
N THR A 67 -0.43 21.95 -0.67
CA THR A 67 -0.32 20.70 0.10
C THR A 67 -1.48 19.76 -0.25
N PHE A 68 -1.16 18.52 -0.52
CA PHE A 68 -2.14 17.49 -0.86
C PHE A 68 -1.91 16.23 -0.06
N ALA A 69 -2.93 15.39 0.02
CA ALA A 69 -3.01 14.16 0.79
C ALA A 69 -2.79 14.38 2.30
N SER A 70 -3.26 13.42 3.08
CA SER A 70 -3.04 13.34 4.52
C SER A 70 -3.00 11.88 4.86
N LEU A 71 -1.82 11.35 5.14
CA LEU A 71 -1.61 9.92 5.34
C LEU A 71 -1.61 9.56 6.83
N ILE A 72 -2.08 8.36 7.13
CA ILE A 72 -2.24 7.87 8.50
C ILE A 72 -0.88 7.49 9.10
N VAL A 73 -0.63 7.95 10.31
CA VAL A 73 0.57 7.64 11.10
C VAL A 73 0.82 6.13 11.20
N GLY A 74 2.08 5.74 11.00
CA GLY A 74 2.54 4.36 11.14
C GLY A 74 2.10 3.42 10.01
N LYS A 75 1.49 3.93 8.93
CA LYS A 75 1.08 3.12 7.78
C LYS A 75 2.05 3.27 6.62
N THR A 76 2.13 2.20 5.82
CA THR A 76 2.94 2.16 4.60
C THR A 76 2.05 2.27 3.37
N TYR A 77 2.49 3.03 2.39
CA TYR A 77 1.76 3.28 1.16
C TYR A 77 2.66 3.07 -0.05
N PHE A 78 2.11 2.41 -1.08
CA PHE A 78 2.60 2.59 -2.43
C PHE A 78 2.08 3.91 -2.96
N VAL A 79 2.96 4.65 -3.63
CA VAL A 79 2.67 5.99 -4.13
C VAL A 79 2.86 6.00 -5.64
N ASN A 80 1.89 6.61 -6.33
CA ASN A 80 2.00 6.91 -7.75
C ASN A 80 1.50 8.35 -7.95
N ILE A 81 2.38 9.20 -8.48
CA ILE A 81 2.09 10.60 -8.73
C ILE A 81 2.40 10.89 -10.19
N SER A 82 1.47 11.55 -10.87
CA SER A 82 1.65 12.03 -12.22
C SER A 82 1.29 13.52 -12.27
N VAL A 83 2.26 14.32 -12.67
CA VAL A 83 2.09 15.77 -12.87
C VAL A 83 2.40 16.10 -14.32
N HIS A 84 1.58 16.94 -14.91
CA HIS A 84 1.77 17.47 -16.26
C HIS A 84 2.01 18.97 -16.19
N GLY A 85 3.03 19.41 -16.92
CA GLY A 85 3.32 20.83 -17.11
C GLY A 85 3.19 21.20 -18.58
N GLU A 86 2.57 22.34 -18.85
CA GLU A 86 2.50 22.91 -20.19
C GLU A 86 3.20 24.27 -20.22
N SER A 87 4.06 24.47 -21.20
CA SER A 87 4.71 25.76 -21.49
C SER A 87 4.57 26.08 -22.97
N SER A 88 4.36 27.34 -23.30
CA SER A 88 4.24 27.80 -24.68
C SER A 88 5.58 28.02 -25.39
N LYS A 89 6.70 27.94 -24.68
CA LYS A 89 8.02 28.24 -25.23
C LYS A 89 9.12 27.38 -24.64
N ILE A 90 10.01 26.93 -25.48
CA ILE A 90 11.34 26.34 -25.32
C ILE A 90 11.50 25.18 -24.33
N SER A 91 12.15 24.12 -24.79
CA SER A 91 12.57 23.00 -23.99
C SER A 91 13.52 23.42 -22.86
N GLY A 92 13.23 22.97 -21.64
CA GLY A 92 14.05 23.19 -20.46
C GLY A 92 14.33 21.90 -19.72
N SER A 93 15.31 21.93 -18.86
CA SER A 93 15.57 20.84 -17.91
C SER A 93 14.81 21.09 -16.63
N PHE A 94 13.84 20.26 -16.31
CA PHE A 94 13.06 20.37 -15.09
C PHE A 94 13.21 19.12 -14.24
N THR A 95 13.14 19.30 -12.94
CA THR A 95 13.07 18.19 -11.97
C THR A 95 11.79 18.30 -11.16
N GLY A 96 11.19 17.15 -10.89
CA GLY A 96 10.04 17.05 -9.99
C GLY A 96 10.47 16.41 -8.68
N GLU A 97 9.99 16.92 -7.56
CA GLU A 97 10.32 16.40 -6.24
C GLU A 97 9.06 16.33 -5.36
N LEU A 98 8.93 15.25 -4.61
CA LEU A 98 7.88 15.12 -3.60
C LEU A 98 8.43 15.46 -2.23
N LEU A 99 7.88 16.52 -1.64
CA LEU A 99 8.30 17.04 -0.35
C LEU A 99 7.30 16.66 0.74
N PRO A 100 7.66 15.80 1.69
CA PRO A 100 6.81 15.49 2.83
C PRO A 100 6.85 16.63 3.86
N SER A 101 5.70 16.91 4.48
CA SER A 101 5.56 17.94 5.54
C SER A 101 6.24 17.56 6.87
N SER A 102 6.56 16.27 7.04
CA SER A 102 7.27 15.73 8.20
C SER A 102 8.20 14.62 7.75
N THR A 103 9.21 14.29 8.58
CA THR A 103 10.15 13.22 8.27
C THR A 103 9.41 11.87 8.28
N PRO A 104 9.31 11.17 7.15
CA PRO A 104 8.74 9.82 7.09
C PRO A 104 9.70 8.82 7.76
N ALA A 105 9.15 7.70 8.26
CA ALA A 105 9.97 6.62 8.79
C ALA A 105 10.75 5.88 7.69
N PHE A 106 10.16 5.85 6.49
CA PHE A 106 10.79 5.30 5.29
C PHE A 106 10.28 6.05 4.06
N PHE A 107 11.18 6.41 3.15
CA PHE A 107 10.85 7.17 1.96
C PHE A 107 11.79 6.80 0.81
N VAL A 108 11.26 6.10 -0.17
CA VAL A 108 11.96 5.79 -1.43
C VAL A 108 11.02 6.11 -2.58
N ILE A 109 11.42 7.07 -3.40
CA ILE A 109 10.66 7.51 -4.58
C ILE A 109 11.59 7.51 -5.78
N ASP A 110 11.22 6.77 -6.81
CA ASP A 110 11.80 6.85 -8.13
C ASP A 110 11.04 7.91 -8.93
N GLN A 111 11.79 8.67 -9.71
CA GLN A 111 11.21 9.72 -10.55
C GLN A 111 11.66 9.59 -12.00
N SER A 112 10.76 9.93 -12.91
CA SER A 112 11.07 10.10 -14.31
C SER A 112 10.44 11.38 -14.84
N VAL A 113 11.15 12.07 -15.70
CA VAL A 113 10.65 13.26 -16.39
C VAL A 113 10.76 13.00 -17.88
N SER A 114 9.69 13.27 -18.60
CA SER A 114 9.67 13.20 -20.06
C SER A 114 9.13 14.50 -20.64
N GLU A 115 9.65 14.87 -21.80
CA GLU A 115 9.21 16.03 -22.56
C GLU A 115 8.62 15.56 -23.89
N ALA A 116 7.54 16.20 -24.30
CA ALA A 116 6.97 16.03 -25.62
C ALA A 116 6.67 17.40 -26.23
N ASN A 117 7.05 17.57 -27.48
CA ASN A 117 6.72 18.76 -28.27
C ASN A 117 5.44 18.50 -29.05
N VAL A 118 4.45 19.33 -28.83
CA VAL A 118 3.22 19.33 -29.63
C VAL A 118 3.20 20.61 -30.44
N SER A 119 3.36 20.47 -31.75
CA SER A 119 3.27 21.58 -32.69
C SER A 119 1.93 21.50 -33.42
N SER A 120 1.11 22.52 -33.26
CA SER A 120 -0.15 22.65 -33.98
C SER A 120 -0.15 23.98 -34.75
N GLY A 121 0.36 23.97 -35.95
CA GLY A 121 0.33 25.12 -36.86
C GLY A 121 1.17 26.31 -36.39
N ILE A 122 0.57 27.24 -35.67
CA ILE A 122 1.18 28.52 -35.27
C ILE A 122 1.78 28.46 -33.86
N GLU A 123 1.36 27.52 -33.02
CA GLU A 123 1.80 27.41 -31.63
C GLU A 123 2.56 26.09 -31.39
N SER A 124 3.72 26.19 -30.80
CA SER A 124 4.45 25.05 -30.24
C SER A 124 4.21 25.01 -28.75
N LYS A 125 3.72 23.87 -28.25
CA LYS A 125 3.61 23.61 -26.80
C LYS A 125 4.60 22.55 -26.40
N HIS A 126 5.28 22.78 -25.29
CA HIS A 126 6.09 21.82 -24.62
C HIS A 126 5.30 21.21 -23.46
N ILE A 127 5.17 19.90 -23.47
CA ILE A 127 4.46 19.15 -22.44
C ILE A 127 5.48 18.36 -21.65
N TYR A 128 5.52 18.58 -20.37
CA TYR A 128 6.36 17.86 -19.42
C TYR A 128 5.51 16.89 -18.61
N SER A 129 6.00 15.67 -18.45
CA SER A 129 5.34 14.68 -17.60
C SER A 129 6.31 14.23 -16.54
N PHE A 130 5.96 14.48 -15.30
CA PHE A 130 6.68 14.05 -14.10
C PHE A 130 5.94 12.85 -13.53
N ASN A 131 6.58 11.70 -13.47
CA ASN A 131 6.00 10.50 -12.90
C ASN A 131 6.89 10.05 -11.73
N LEU A 132 6.28 9.92 -10.58
CA LEU A 132 6.92 9.47 -9.35
C LEU A 132 6.19 8.24 -8.84
N HIS A 133 6.96 7.24 -8.47
CA HIS A 133 6.42 6.03 -7.85
C HIS A 133 7.37 5.52 -6.78
N GLY A 134 6.80 4.93 -5.74
CA GLY A 134 7.63 4.46 -4.65
C GLY A 134 6.85 4.00 -3.44
N VAL A 135 7.54 3.97 -2.32
CA VAL A 135 7.01 3.53 -1.04
C VAL A 135 7.28 4.58 0.04
N ILE A 136 6.26 4.87 0.83
CA ILE A 136 6.34 5.78 1.97
C ILE A 136 5.79 5.07 3.19
N THR A 137 6.54 5.09 4.30
CA THR A 137 6.01 4.75 5.62
C THR A 137 5.90 6.02 6.44
N VAL A 138 4.69 6.35 6.87
CA VAL A 138 4.42 7.55 7.67
C VAL A 138 5.01 7.39 9.06
N GLY A 139 5.74 8.40 9.52
CA GLY A 139 6.40 8.42 10.83
C GLY A 139 5.43 8.70 11.99
N ALA A 140 5.90 9.38 12.99
CA ALA A 140 5.14 9.68 14.22
C ALA A 140 4.09 10.79 14.06
N THR A 141 4.13 11.55 12.98
CA THR A 141 3.22 12.65 12.70
C THR A 141 2.52 12.45 11.36
N VAL A 142 1.32 12.96 11.23
CA VAL A 142 0.58 12.97 9.96
C VAL A 142 1.45 13.64 8.89
N THR A 143 1.58 12.99 7.76
CA THR A 143 2.37 13.50 6.64
C THR A 143 1.45 13.88 5.49
N SER A 144 1.59 15.10 5.05
CA SER A 144 1.05 15.61 3.79
C SER A 144 2.20 15.93 2.85
N PHE A 145 1.91 16.23 1.60
CA PHE A 145 2.93 16.39 0.57
C PHE A 145 2.73 17.67 -0.21
N THR A 146 3.85 18.20 -0.68
CA THR A 146 3.92 19.26 -1.69
C THR A 146 4.72 18.71 -2.86
N PHE A 147 4.27 18.97 -4.07
CA PHE A 147 5.05 18.64 -5.26
C PHE A 147 5.80 19.88 -5.71
N ARG A 148 7.10 19.78 -5.79
CA ARG A 148 7.99 20.83 -6.25
C ARG A 148 8.44 20.56 -7.66
N VAL A 149 8.36 21.57 -8.52
CA VAL A 149 9.04 21.56 -9.81
C VAL A 149 10.13 22.63 -9.77
N SER A 150 11.34 22.20 -10.10
CA SER A 150 12.51 23.09 -10.14
C SER A 150 13.03 23.19 -11.57
N ASP A 151 13.45 24.37 -11.96
CA ASP A 151 14.17 24.61 -13.19
C ASP A 151 15.65 24.22 -13.02
N GLY A 152 16.19 23.49 -14.00
CA GLY A 152 17.61 23.15 -14.06
C GLY A 152 18.46 24.40 -14.33
N ALA A 153 19.64 24.46 -13.71
CA ALA A 153 20.56 25.55 -13.86
C ALA A 153 20.95 25.79 -15.35
N GLY A 154 20.81 27.02 -15.82
CA GLY A 154 21.39 27.50 -17.07
C GLY A 154 20.47 27.55 -18.28
N VAL A 155 19.18 27.30 -18.12
CA VAL A 155 18.21 27.45 -19.22
C VAL A 155 17.27 28.63 -18.91
N THR A 156 17.27 29.63 -19.75
CA THR A 156 16.21 30.66 -19.77
C THR A 156 15.00 30.06 -20.44
N VAL A 157 13.98 29.81 -19.66
CA VAL A 157 12.69 29.32 -20.17
C VAL A 157 11.70 30.46 -20.14
N ASP A 158 10.99 30.68 -21.24
CA ASP A 158 9.89 31.61 -21.23
C ASP A 158 8.68 31.00 -20.49
N TYR A 159 8.30 31.65 -19.44
CA TYR A 159 7.19 31.26 -18.57
C TYR A 159 5.89 32.03 -18.87
N PRO A 160 4.76 31.57 -18.39
CA PRO A 160 4.58 30.58 -17.31
C PRO A 160 4.48 29.13 -17.79
N MET A 161 4.99 28.18 -16.98
CA MET A 161 4.61 26.78 -17.07
C MET A 161 3.42 26.54 -16.13
N THR A 162 2.32 26.05 -16.67
CA THR A 162 1.15 25.66 -15.89
C THR A 162 1.23 24.18 -15.58
N LEU A 163 1.08 23.82 -14.32
CA LEU A 163 1.25 22.47 -13.79
C LEU A 163 -0.05 21.99 -13.16
N THR A 164 -0.39 20.72 -13.36
CA THR A 164 -1.51 20.06 -12.71
C THR A 164 -1.20 18.57 -12.57
N GLY A 165 -1.84 17.90 -11.60
CA GLY A 165 -1.52 16.49 -11.39
C GLY A 165 -2.51 15.75 -10.52
N LYS A 166 -2.15 14.49 -10.28
CA LYS A 166 -2.88 13.58 -9.39
C LYS A 166 -1.92 12.68 -8.65
N ALA A 167 -2.28 12.33 -7.44
CA ALA A 167 -1.56 11.37 -6.63
C ALA A 167 -2.49 10.22 -6.22
N THR A 168 -1.96 9.03 -6.18
CA THR A 168 -2.64 7.83 -5.69
C THR A 168 -1.77 7.21 -4.61
N PHE A 169 -2.37 6.96 -3.46
CA PHE A 169 -1.74 6.29 -2.32
C PHE A 169 -2.51 5.02 -2.02
N ILE A 170 -1.83 3.89 -2.09
CA ILE A 170 -2.41 2.56 -1.81
C ILE A 170 -1.82 2.07 -0.50
N MET A 171 -2.63 2.05 0.55
CA MET A 171 -2.20 1.58 1.86
C MET A 171 -1.93 0.08 1.82
N VAL A 172 -0.74 -0.32 2.22
CA VAL A 172 -0.34 -1.72 2.36
C VAL A 172 -0.82 -2.20 3.72
N GLY A 173 -1.59 -3.29 3.73
CA GLY A 173 -1.95 -3.96 4.97
C GLY A 173 -0.70 -4.51 5.67
N SER A 174 -0.76 -4.66 6.99
CA SER A 174 0.30 -5.34 7.72
C SER A 174 0.51 -6.73 7.13
N ILE A 175 1.67 -6.97 6.55
CA ILE A 175 2.13 -8.31 6.28
C ILE A 175 2.51 -8.86 7.66
N ALA A 176 1.65 -9.74 8.17
CA ALA A 176 1.92 -10.42 9.45
C ALA A 176 3.00 -11.47 9.23
#